data_43bd104b5274968ccc179f1838ce92f9
#
_entry.id   43bd104b5274968ccc179f1838ce92f9
#
_cell.length_a   1.000
_cell.length_b   1.000
_cell.length_c   1.000
_cell.angle_alpha   90.00
_cell.angle_beta   90.00
_cell.angle_gamma   90.00
#
_symmetry.space_group_name_H-M   'P 1'
#
loop_
_entity.id
_entity.type
_entity.pdbx_description
1 polymer ?
#
loop_
_entity_poly.entity_id
_entity_poly.type
_entity_poly.pdbx_seq_one_letter_code
_entity_poly.pdbx_strand_id
1 'polypeptide(L)'
;RSGDELILAVDLSGQAGCHTVLSWDANSGKTAEELLFRLAALPMIANRKLCQAAKDISNAGILGTIAIMLENSAKGGLIDLERIPRPDGLALKDWLLSFQSFGFILSVNPQCTSSVLDVFAEHRVTAAVIGKVVEEPVVRVKNGAESGVLFDFNHEIITGIACPRTD
;
A
#
# COMPACT_ATOMS: atom_id res chain seq x y z
N ARG A 1 11.89 -6.70 2.88
CA ARG A 1 12.69 -7.46 3.87
C ARG A 1 11.89 -7.55 5.15
N SER A 2 12.11 -8.64 5.95
CA SER A 2 11.52 -8.74 7.28
C SER A 2 12.01 -7.59 8.17
N GLY A 3 11.08 -6.97 8.93
CA GLY A 3 11.34 -5.79 9.73
C GLY A 3 11.09 -4.46 9.04
N ASP A 4 10.93 -4.43 7.70
CA ASP A 4 10.52 -3.22 6.99
C ASP A 4 9.10 -2.80 7.40
N GLU A 5 8.85 -1.50 7.40
CA GLU A 5 7.53 -0.94 7.58
C GLU A 5 6.77 -0.92 6.24
N LEU A 6 5.48 -1.20 6.30
CA LEU A 6 4.56 -1.06 5.17
C LEU A 6 3.94 0.33 5.22
N ILE A 7 4.23 1.13 4.21
CA ILE A 7 3.67 2.48 4.05
C ILE A 7 2.61 2.45 2.95
N LEU A 8 1.42 2.94 3.26
CA LEU A 8 0.38 3.28 2.29
C LEU A 8 0.50 4.75 1.96
N ALA A 9 0.60 5.08 0.67
CA ALA A 9 0.57 6.45 0.17
C ALA A 9 -0.58 6.60 -0.82
N VAL A 10 -1.52 7.52 -0.55
CA VAL A 10 -2.74 7.72 -1.36
C VAL A 10 -3.09 9.20 -1.47
N ASP A 11 -3.73 9.57 -2.55
CA ASP A 11 -4.36 10.88 -2.69
C ASP A 11 -5.83 10.79 -2.25
N LEU A 12 -6.13 11.32 -1.07
CA LEU A 12 -7.49 11.32 -0.51
C LEU A 12 -8.39 12.42 -1.12
N SER A 13 -7.84 13.35 -1.91
CA SER A 13 -8.60 14.45 -2.52
C SER A 13 -9.28 14.04 -3.85
N GLY A 14 -9.88 12.87 -3.88
CA GLY A 14 -10.60 12.31 -5.02
C GLY A 14 -12.08 12.10 -4.72
N GLN A 15 -12.68 11.23 -5.49
CA GLN A 15 -14.08 10.82 -5.36
C GLN A 15 -14.24 9.33 -5.69
N ALA A 16 -15.33 8.74 -5.21
CA ALA A 16 -15.69 7.38 -5.61
C ALA A 16 -15.93 7.33 -7.13
N GLY A 17 -15.39 6.30 -7.78
CA GLY A 17 -15.60 6.07 -9.20
C GLY A 17 -17.08 5.77 -9.52
N CYS A 18 -17.50 6.11 -10.72
CA CYS A 18 -18.92 6.05 -11.15
C CYS A 18 -19.29 4.72 -11.86
N HIS A 19 -18.45 3.71 -11.84
CA HIS A 19 -18.65 2.45 -12.58
C HIS A 19 -18.80 1.24 -11.66
N THR A 20 -18.96 0.07 -12.27
CA THR A 20 -19.23 -1.22 -11.60
C THR A 20 -18.09 -1.76 -10.74
N VAL A 21 -16.89 -1.23 -10.89
CA VAL A 21 -15.71 -1.59 -10.07
C VAL A 21 -15.53 -0.56 -8.98
N LEU A 22 -15.37 -1.02 -7.74
CA LEU A 22 -15.00 -0.14 -6.63
C LEU A 22 -13.66 0.55 -6.95
N SER A 23 -13.70 1.85 -7.08
CA SER A 23 -12.53 2.65 -7.45
C SER A 23 -12.55 4.01 -6.77
N TRP A 24 -11.36 4.56 -6.58
CA TRP A 24 -11.14 5.92 -6.10
C TRP A 24 -10.44 6.73 -7.17
N ASP A 25 -11.14 7.71 -7.72
CA ASP A 25 -10.62 8.62 -8.74
C ASP A 25 -10.04 9.87 -8.07
N ALA A 26 -8.74 9.89 -7.95
CA ALA A 26 -7.97 11.02 -7.45
C ALA A 26 -7.35 11.87 -8.57
N ASN A 27 -7.59 11.54 -9.83
CA ASN A 27 -6.95 12.20 -10.99
C ASN A 27 -7.89 13.17 -11.70
N SER A 28 -9.16 12.81 -11.85
CA SER A 28 -10.15 13.66 -12.55
C SER A 28 -10.29 15.03 -11.86
N GLY A 29 -10.35 16.06 -12.67
CA GLY A 29 -10.47 17.45 -12.20
C GLY A 29 -9.16 18.10 -11.77
N LYS A 30 -8.02 17.37 -11.79
CA LYS A 30 -6.70 17.93 -11.54
C LYS A 30 -5.98 18.31 -12.84
N THR A 31 -5.13 19.32 -12.75
CA THR A 31 -4.26 19.71 -13.87
C THR A 31 -3.11 18.72 -14.04
N ALA A 32 -2.52 18.68 -15.24
CA ALA A 32 -1.33 17.86 -15.48
C ALA A 32 -0.16 18.26 -14.55
N GLU A 33 -0.03 19.53 -14.25
CA GLU A 33 1.01 20.04 -13.34
C GLU A 33 0.81 19.48 -11.91
N GLU A 34 -0.42 19.49 -11.39
CA GLU A 34 -0.74 18.93 -10.07
C GLU A 34 -0.47 17.42 -10.01
N LEU A 35 -0.83 16.67 -11.06
CA LEU A 35 -0.57 15.24 -11.13
C LEU A 35 0.92 14.94 -11.20
N LEU A 36 1.68 15.64 -12.03
CA LEU A 36 3.12 15.49 -12.15
C LEU A 36 3.85 15.85 -10.85
N PHE A 37 3.39 16.91 -10.16
CA PHE A 37 3.93 17.29 -8.86
C PHE A 37 3.80 16.17 -7.83
N ARG A 38 2.63 15.53 -7.74
CA ARG A 38 2.40 14.41 -6.81
C ARG A 38 3.19 13.17 -7.21
N LEU A 39 3.20 12.83 -8.50
CA LEU A 39 3.96 11.69 -9.01
C LEU A 39 5.47 11.82 -8.80
N ALA A 40 5.99 13.04 -8.72
CA ALA A 40 7.42 13.30 -8.51
C ALA A 40 7.94 12.74 -7.17
N ALA A 41 7.07 12.46 -6.19
CA ALA A 41 7.46 11.81 -4.94
C ALA A 41 8.11 10.44 -5.17
N LEU A 42 7.57 9.62 -6.07
CA LEU A 42 8.05 8.25 -6.31
C LEU A 42 9.48 8.20 -6.86
N PRO A 43 9.83 8.89 -7.97
CA PRO A 43 11.21 8.91 -8.46
C PRO A 43 12.17 9.55 -7.45
N MET A 44 11.72 10.50 -6.62
CA MET A 44 12.56 11.06 -5.56
C MET A 44 12.90 10.02 -4.49
N ILE A 45 11.92 9.25 -4.03
CA ILE A 45 12.10 8.15 -3.08
C ILE A 45 13.04 7.08 -3.68
N ALA A 46 12.83 6.72 -4.95
CA ALA A 46 13.64 5.72 -5.64
C ALA A 46 15.09 6.18 -5.83
N ASN A 47 15.32 7.39 -6.30
CA ASN A 47 16.66 7.96 -6.52
C ASN A 47 17.44 8.10 -5.23
N ARG A 48 16.78 8.41 -4.11
CA ARG A 48 17.38 8.46 -2.77
C ARG A 48 17.52 7.09 -2.13
N LYS A 49 17.04 6.00 -2.79
CA LYS A 49 17.08 4.61 -2.27
C LYS A 49 16.40 4.46 -0.91
N LEU A 50 15.29 5.16 -0.69
CA LEU A 50 14.58 5.20 0.59
C LEU A 50 13.61 4.03 0.78
N CYS A 51 13.24 3.28 -0.27
CA CYS A 51 12.39 2.11 -0.16
C CYS A 51 13.02 0.89 -0.81
N GLN A 52 12.59 -0.31 -0.38
CA GLN A 52 13.08 -1.60 -0.89
C GLN A 52 12.19 -2.11 -2.04
N ALA A 53 10.91 -1.88 -1.96
CA ALA A 53 9.92 -2.25 -2.97
C ALA A 53 8.74 -1.28 -2.92
N ALA A 54 8.12 -1.07 -4.06
CA ALA A 54 6.89 -0.30 -4.17
C ALA A 54 5.98 -0.95 -5.22
N LYS A 55 4.67 -0.86 -4.99
CA LYS A 55 3.65 -1.35 -5.92
C LYS A 55 2.45 -0.40 -5.93
N ASP A 56 1.93 -0.13 -7.12
CA ASP A 56 0.66 0.56 -7.31
C ASP A 56 -0.53 -0.25 -6.76
N ILE A 57 -1.54 0.43 -6.23
CA ILE A 57 -2.76 -0.22 -5.75
C ILE A 57 -3.71 -0.44 -6.92
N SER A 58 -3.83 -1.70 -7.33
CA SER A 58 -4.66 -2.12 -8.47
C SER A 58 -5.94 -2.86 -8.03
N ASN A 59 -6.55 -3.62 -8.93
CA ASN A 59 -7.87 -4.26 -8.76
C ASN A 59 -8.07 -5.14 -7.53
N ALA A 60 -7.03 -5.63 -6.92
CA ALA A 60 -7.16 -6.34 -5.65
C ALA A 60 -7.36 -5.40 -4.44
N GLY A 61 -7.38 -4.07 -4.68
CA GLY A 61 -7.45 -3.06 -3.64
C GLY A 61 -6.20 -3.03 -2.77
N ILE A 62 -6.29 -2.35 -1.63
CA ILE A 62 -5.15 -2.13 -0.72
C ILE A 62 -4.60 -3.46 -0.20
N LEU A 63 -5.46 -4.29 0.39
CA LEU A 63 -5.02 -5.54 1.03
C LEU A 63 -4.52 -6.57 0.02
N GLY A 64 -5.18 -6.70 -1.13
CA GLY A 64 -4.74 -7.60 -2.19
C GLY A 64 -3.41 -7.17 -2.80
N THR A 65 -3.19 -5.86 -2.97
CA THR A 65 -1.90 -5.32 -3.44
C THR A 65 -0.76 -5.63 -2.46
N ILE A 66 -1.01 -5.46 -1.14
CA ILE A 66 -0.05 -5.83 -0.09
C ILE A 66 0.25 -7.33 -0.17
N ALA A 67 -0.79 -8.16 -0.26
CA ALA A 67 -0.64 -9.62 -0.32
C ALA A 67 0.20 -10.05 -1.53
N ILE A 68 -0.07 -9.52 -2.73
CA ILE A 68 0.72 -9.79 -3.94
C ILE A 68 2.19 -9.38 -3.76
N MET A 69 2.46 -8.19 -3.20
CA MET A 69 3.83 -7.72 -2.97
C MET A 69 4.58 -8.62 -1.99
N LEU A 70 3.92 -9.10 -0.95
CA LEU A 70 4.49 -9.97 0.08
C LEU A 70 4.70 -11.39 -0.45
N GLU A 71 3.73 -11.96 -1.18
CA GLU A 71 3.86 -13.27 -1.84
C GLU A 71 5.10 -13.31 -2.74
N ASN A 72 5.25 -12.30 -3.63
CA ASN A 72 6.37 -12.21 -4.55
C ASN A 72 7.74 -12.10 -3.84
N SER A 73 7.73 -11.72 -2.58
CA SER A 73 8.93 -11.60 -1.74
C SER A 73 9.12 -12.78 -0.78
N ALA A 74 8.26 -13.80 -0.83
CA ALA A 74 8.18 -14.91 0.11
C ALA A 74 8.19 -14.45 1.59
N LYS A 75 7.40 -13.39 1.88
CA LYS A 75 7.25 -12.78 3.20
C LYS A 75 5.78 -12.69 3.58
N GLY A 76 5.51 -12.44 4.86
CA GLY A 76 4.19 -12.06 5.34
C GLY A 76 4.15 -10.65 5.88
N GLY A 77 3.03 -10.30 6.49
CA GLY A 77 2.81 -8.95 7.01
C GLY A 77 1.83 -8.91 8.17
N LEU A 78 2.02 -7.90 9.02
CA LEU A 78 1.07 -7.53 10.06
C LEU A 78 0.51 -6.15 9.72
N ILE A 79 -0.77 -6.06 9.38
CA ILE A 79 -1.43 -4.84 8.94
C ILE A 79 -2.42 -4.37 10.02
N ASP A 80 -2.37 -3.09 10.33
CA ASP A 80 -3.28 -2.41 11.25
C ASP A 80 -4.30 -1.60 10.46
N LEU A 81 -5.54 -2.06 10.41
CA LEU A 81 -6.60 -1.44 9.63
C LEU A 81 -7.00 -0.05 10.15
N GLU A 82 -6.82 0.20 11.45
CA GLU A 82 -7.10 1.52 12.05
C GLU A 82 -6.10 2.60 11.60
N ARG A 83 -4.92 2.19 11.15
CA ARG A 83 -3.88 3.09 10.67
C ARG A 83 -3.99 3.41 9.17
N ILE A 84 -4.92 2.79 8.46
CA ILE A 84 -5.14 3.04 7.03
C ILE A 84 -5.85 4.38 6.85
N PRO A 85 -5.19 5.39 6.27
CA PRO A 85 -5.86 6.65 5.95
C PRO A 85 -6.95 6.41 4.90
N ARG A 86 -8.10 7.02 5.10
CA ARG A 86 -9.24 6.90 4.18
C ARG A 86 -10.01 8.22 4.08
N PRO A 87 -10.75 8.41 2.97
CA PRO A 87 -11.65 9.55 2.82
C PRO A 87 -12.78 9.51 3.86
N ASP A 88 -13.21 10.69 4.31
CA ASP A 88 -14.36 10.81 5.21
C ASP A 88 -15.63 10.25 4.56
N GLY A 89 -16.44 9.57 5.35
CA GLY A 89 -17.74 9.02 4.92
C GLY A 89 -17.66 7.74 4.07
N LEU A 90 -16.48 7.30 3.62
CA LEU A 90 -16.35 6.04 2.89
C LEU A 90 -16.20 4.86 3.86
N ALA A 91 -16.99 3.79 3.65
CA ALA A 91 -16.89 2.59 4.47
C ALA A 91 -15.52 1.93 4.32
N LEU A 92 -14.94 1.45 5.44
CA LEU A 92 -13.62 0.81 5.41
C LEU A 92 -13.54 -0.35 4.42
N LYS A 93 -14.57 -1.20 4.38
CA LYS A 93 -14.64 -2.33 3.45
C LYS A 93 -14.51 -1.89 2.00
N ASP A 94 -15.25 -0.85 1.60
CA ASP A 94 -15.24 -0.36 0.22
C ASP A 94 -13.91 0.29 -0.12
N TRP A 95 -13.31 1.01 0.85
CA TRP A 95 -11.97 1.59 0.70
C TRP A 95 -10.88 0.52 0.51
N LEU A 96 -10.90 -0.54 1.32
CA LEU A 96 -9.93 -1.63 1.23
C LEU A 96 -9.96 -2.38 -0.10
N LEU A 97 -11.15 -2.45 -0.74
CA LEU A 97 -11.36 -3.11 -2.02
C LEU A 97 -11.21 -2.17 -3.22
N SER A 98 -11.13 -0.86 -3.00
CA SER A 98 -11.07 0.11 -4.08
C SER A 98 -9.74 0.06 -4.84
N PHE A 99 -9.85 0.03 -6.17
CA PHE A 99 -8.77 0.38 -7.08
C PHE A 99 -8.44 1.87 -6.92
N GLN A 100 -7.16 2.20 -6.87
CA GLN A 100 -6.69 3.58 -6.66
C GLN A 100 -6.10 4.14 -7.95
N SER A 101 -6.64 5.26 -8.47
CA SER A 101 -6.01 5.96 -9.60
C SER A 101 -4.67 6.63 -9.20
N PHE A 102 -4.48 6.88 -7.91
CA PHE A 102 -3.23 7.34 -7.31
C PHE A 102 -3.08 6.72 -5.92
N GLY A 103 -2.36 5.62 -5.83
CA GLY A 103 -2.11 4.92 -4.57
C GLY A 103 -0.97 3.92 -4.69
N PHE A 104 -0.16 3.81 -3.65
CA PHE A 104 1.04 2.96 -3.62
C PHE A 104 1.23 2.32 -2.26
N ILE A 105 1.75 1.10 -2.26
CA ILE A 105 2.28 0.42 -1.08
C ILE A 105 3.79 0.36 -1.21
N LEU A 106 4.50 0.73 -0.15
CA LEU A 106 5.97 0.69 -0.09
C LEU A 106 6.43 -0.18 1.08
N SER A 107 7.54 -0.92 0.88
CA SER A 107 8.30 -1.60 1.93
C SER A 107 9.55 -0.76 2.23
N VAL A 108 9.64 -0.24 3.44
CA VAL A 108 10.62 0.79 3.82
C VAL A 108 11.36 0.37 5.08
N ASN A 109 12.69 0.49 5.05
CA ASN A 109 13.48 0.31 6.27
C ASN A 109 13.05 1.35 7.33
N PRO A 110 12.81 0.98 8.60
CA PRO A 110 12.39 1.91 9.65
C PRO A 110 13.25 3.17 9.78
N GLN A 111 14.54 3.08 9.46
CA GLN A 111 15.46 4.22 9.46
C GLN A 111 15.16 5.26 8.36
N CYS A 112 14.45 4.85 7.30
CA CYS A 112 14.09 5.70 6.17
C CYS A 112 12.63 6.19 6.24
N THR A 113 11.83 5.68 7.16
CA THR A 113 10.38 5.94 7.24
C THR A 113 10.05 7.43 7.30
N SER A 114 10.68 8.16 8.21
CA SER A 114 10.46 9.62 8.33
C SER A 114 10.72 10.33 7.00
N SER A 115 11.85 10.05 6.36
CA SER A 115 12.21 10.66 5.08
C SER A 115 11.21 10.34 3.96
N VAL A 116 10.65 9.11 3.95
CA VAL A 116 9.63 8.73 2.96
C VAL A 116 8.32 9.47 3.21
N LEU A 117 7.88 9.56 4.47
CA LEU A 117 6.68 10.30 4.85
C LEU A 117 6.81 11.79 4.53
N ASP A 118 7.97 12.40 4.80
CA ASP A 118 8.27 13.81 4.49
C ASP A 118 8.18 14.06 2.98
N VAL A 119 8.77 13.20 2.14
CA VAL A 119 8.69 13.34 0.68
C VAL A 119 7.24 13.28 0.20
N PHE A 120 6.41 12.37 0.71
CA PHE A 120 5.00 12.33 0.33
C PHE A 120 4.24 13.58 0.81
N ALA A 121 4.51 14.05 2.02
CA ALA A 121 3.89 15.27 2.56
C ALA A 121 4.24 16.50 1.73
N GLU A 122 5.52 16.68 1.33
CA GLU A 122 5.99 17.75 0.45
C GLU A 122 5.24 17.72 -0.90
N HIS A 123 4.87 16.55 -1.40
CA HIS A 123 4.14 16.37 -2.65
C HIS A 123 2.61 16.27 -2.47
N ARG A 124 2.08 16.64 -1.30
CA ARG A 124 0.64 16.65 -0.99
C ARG A 124 -0.03 15.28 -1.16
N VAL A 125 0.68 14.23 -0.83
CA VAL A 125 0.18 12.86 -0.81
C VAL A 125 0.09 12.40 0.64
N THR A 126 -1.07 11.88 1.03
CA THR A 126 -1.25 11.31 2.37
C THR A 126 -0.50 9.99 2.45
N ALA A 127 0.39 9.85 3.43
CA ALA A 127 1.12 8.61 3.65
C ALA A 127 1.13 8.23 5.13
N ALA A 128 1.01 6.94 5.42
CA ALA A 128 1.03 6.41 6.77
C ALA A 128 1.69 5.03 6.85
N VAL A 129 2.35 4.74 7.97
CA VAL A 129 2.78 3.38 8.31
C VAL A 129 1.56 2.60 8.75
N ILE A 130 1.19 1.58 7.98
CA ILE A 130 -0.01 0.75 8.19
C ILE A 130 0.32 -0.64 8.71
N GLY A 131 1.59 -1.00 8.80
CA GLY A 131 2.00 -2.34 9.22
C GLY A 131 3.49 -2.57 9.07
N LYS A 132 3.86 -3.84 9.11
CA LYS A 132 5.26 -4.28 8.94
C LYS A 132 5.36 -5.61 8.21
N VAL A 133 6.48 -5.82 7.54
CA VAL A 133 6.87 -7.09 6.91
C VAL A 133 7.40 -8.05 7.97
N VAL A 134 6.97 -9.31 7.91
CA VAL A 134 7.43 -10.39 8.79
C VAL A 134 8.01 -11.55 8.00
N GLU A 135 8.80 -12.39 8.66
CA GLU A 135 9.44 -13.54 8.02
C GLU A 135 8.44 -14.65 7.69
N GLU A 136 7.51 -14.95 8.61
CA GLU A 136 6.45 -15.93 8.41
C GLU A 136 5.61 -15.55 7.19
N PRO A 137 5.43 -16.43 6.18
CA PRO A 137 4.72 -16.09 4.94
C PRO A 137 3.19 -16.11 5.14
N VAL A 138 2.72 -15.34 6.11
CA VAL A 138 1.31 -15.17 6.48
C VAL A 138 0.98 -13.70 6.60
N VAL A 139 -0.08 -13.26 5.94
CA VAL A 139 -0.62 -11.90 6.06
C VAL A 139 -1.71 -11.89 7.12
N ARG A 140 -1.48 -11.14 8.20
CA ARG A 140 -2.44 -10.94 9.28
C ARG A 140 -2.93 -9.50 9.29
N VAL A 141 -4.18 -9.32 9.61
CA VAL A 141 -4.80 -8.01 9.82
C VAL A 141 -5.32 -7.89 11.24
N LYS A 142 -5.28 -6.68 11.79
CA LYS A 142 -5.95 -6.34 13.04
C LYS A 142 -6.82 -5.10 12.88
N ASN A 143 -7.91 -5.05 13.65
CA ASN A 143 -8.84 -3.93 13.74
C ASN A 143 -9.23 -3.77 15.21
N GLY A 144 -8.62 -2.82 15.91
CA GLY A 144 -8.72 -2.73 17.36
C GLY A 144 -8.19 -3.97 18.06
N ALA A 145 -9.05 -4.64 18.82
CA ALA A 145 -8.74 -5.87 19.54
C ALA A 145 -8.90 -7.15 18.69
N GLU A 146 -9.56 -7.07 17.55
CA GLU A 146 -9.78 -8.20 16.66
C GLU A 146 -8.59 -8.39 15.71
N SER A 147 -8.27 -9.65 15.42
CA SER A 147 -7.24 -10.01 14.46
C SER A 147 -7.60 -11.29 13.71
N GLY A 148 -7.09 -11.42 12.48
CA GLY A 148 -7.33 -12.58 11.65
C GLY A 148 -6.25 -12.78 10.61
N VAL A 149 -6.20 -13.99 10.05
CA VAL A 149 -5.38 -14.32 8.89
C VAL A 149 -6.14 -13.88 7.64
N LEU A 150 -5.47 -13.11 6.78
CA LEU A 150 -5.99 -12.69 5.48
C LEU A 150 -5.54 -13.66 4.38
N PHE A 151 -4.25 -14.02 4.36
CA PHE A 151 -3.64 -14.98 3.45
C PHE A 151 -2.58 -15.80 4.17
N ASP A 152 -2.52 -17.09 3.84
CA ASP A 152 -1.46 -18.00 4.28
C ASP A 152 -0.76 -18.60 3.06
N PHE A 153 0.38 -18.03 2.68
CA PHE A 153 1.14 -18.44 1.49
C PHE A 153 1.80 -19.83 1.61
N ASN A 154 1.68 -20.50 2.76
CA ASN A 154 2.01 -21.93 2.86
C ASN A 154 0.96 -22.82 2.18
N HIS A 155 -0.27 -22.30 2.03
CA HIS A 155 -1.43 -23.05 1.56
C HIS A 155 -2.15 -22.39 0.39
N GLU A 156 -1.93 -21.09 0.17
CA GLU A 156 -2.65 -20.29 -0.82
C GLU A 156 -1.66 -19.65 -1.81
N ILE A 157 -2.07 -19.52 -3.06
CA ILE A 157 -1.30 -18.90 -4.14
C ILE A 157 -2.19 -17.83 -4.77
N ILE A 158 -1.69 -16.60 -4.86
CA ILE A 158 -2.40 -15.49 -5.49
C ILE A 158 -1.93 -15.32 -6.95
N THR A 159 -0.63 -15.14 -7.15
CA THR A 159 -0.05 -14.84 -8.47
C THR A 159 0.55 -16.08 -9.13
N GLY A 160 0.92 -17.08 -8.37
CA GLY A 160 1.70 -18.22 -8.84
C GLY A 160 3.15 -17.88 -9.22
N ILE A 161 3.60 -16.65 -8.94
CA ILE A 161 5.00 -16.24 -9.13
C ILE A 161 5.74 -16.64 -7.86
N ALA A 162 6.31 -17.84 -7.86
CA ALA A 162 7.20 -18.26 -6.78
C ALA A 162 8.53 -17.50 -6.89
N CYS A 163 8.86 -16.68 -5.89
CA CYS A 163 10.24 -16.27 -5.72
C CYS A 163 11.06 -17.53 -5.38
N PRO A 164 12.16 -17.86 -6.10
CA PRO A 164 13.02 -18.97 -5.71
C PRO A 164 13.47 -18.74 -4.27
N ARG A 165 13.14 -19.67 -3.37
CA ARG A 165 13.71 -19.65 -2.02
C ARG A 165 15.21 -19.86 -2.23
N THR A 166 16.01 -18.83 -1.98
CA THR A 166 17.45 -18.99 -1.84
C THR A 166 17.66 -19.65 -0.48
N ASP A 167 17.92 -20.96 -0.52
CA ASP A 167 18.38 -21.73 0.63
C ASP A 167 19.71 -21.16 1.17
#